data_49d2b5b13f0d952edc0f3d71ff17bc72
#
_entry.id   49d2b5b13f0d952edc0f3d71ff17bc72
#
_cell.length_a   1.000
_cell.length_b   1.000
_cell.length_c   1.000
_cell.angle_alpha   90.00
_cell.angle_beta   90.00
_cell.angle_gamma   90.00
#
_symmetry.space_group_name_H-M   'P 1'
#
loop_
_entity.id
_entity.type
_entity.pdbx_description
1 polymer ?
#
loop_
_entity_poly.entity_id
_entity_poly.type
_entity_poly.pdbx_seq_one_letter_code
_entity_poly.pdbx_strand_id
1 'polypeptide(L)'
;MRKKDILNICDQLGITYQAQPGFQNESLFYKDFYVGSIDKLGRKYSIYMSHVPKEIGEGGLLETKDKIIAALNFKIKSVKEYETLRRQVEMESDFD
;
A
#
# COMPACT_ATOMS: atom_id res chain seq x y z
N MET A 1 -5.59 -10.50 -13.00
CA MET A 1 -5.91 -9.06 -12.95
C MET A 1 -4.94 -8.30 -13.85
N ARG A 2 -5.41 -7.30 -14.53
CA ARG A 2 -4.59 -6.46 -15.41
C ARG A 2 -3.93 -5.34 -14.61
N LYS A 3 -2.73 -4.92 -15.06
CA LYS A 3 -2.04 -3.78 -14.45
C LYS A 3 -2.92 -2.52 -14.40
N LYS A 4 -3.68 -2.27 -15.48
CA LYS A 4 -4.59 -1.14 -15.57
C LYS A 4 -5.62 -1.13 -14.43
N ASP A 5 -6.15 -2.29 -14.07
CA ASP A 5 -7.13 -2.41 -12.98
C ASP A 5 -6.50 -2.03 -11.64
N ILE A 6 -5.25 -2.45 -11.41
CA ILE A 6 -4.50 -2.12 -10.19
C ILE A 6 -4.23 -0.62 -10.14
N LEU A 7 -3.78 -0.02 -11.24
CA LEU A 7 -3.50 1.41 -11.30
C LEU A 7 -4.77 2.25 -11.08
N ASN A 8 -5.92 1.80 -11.59
CA ASN A 8 -7.19 2.47 -11.35
C ASN A 8 -7.57 2.45 -9.86
N ILE A 9 -7.36 1.32 -9.19
CA ILE A 9 -7.61 1.20 -7.75
C ILE A 9 -6.70 2.17 -6.98
N CYS A 10 -5.41 2.21 -7.33
CA CYS A 10 -4.46 3.12 -6.71
C CYS A 10 -4.87 4.58 -6.88
N ASP A 11 -5.28 4.97 -8.09
CA ASP A 11 -5.72 6.33 -8.37
C ASP A 11 -6.95 6.71 -7.54
N GLN A 12 -7.91 5.80 -7.37
CA GLN A 12 -9.12 6.04 -6.58
C GLN A 12 -8.81 6.21 -5.09
N LEU A 13 -7.78 5.54 -4.58
CA LEU A 13 -7.41 5.57 -3.16
C LEU A 13 -6.32 6.60 -2.84
N GLY A 14 -5.83 7.34 -3.83
CA GLY A 14 -4.76 8.30 -3.62
C GLY A 14 -3.39 7.66 -3.43
N ILE A 15 -3.20 6.46 -3.96
CA ILE A 15 -1.92 5.75 -3.94
C ILE A 15 -1.12 6.15 -5.17
N THR A 16 0.13 6.55 -4.98
CA THR A 16 1.06 6.82 -6.07
C THR A 16 1.91 5.59 -6.34
N TYR A 17 2.38 5.46 -7.57
CA TYR A 17 3.23 4.34 -7.96
C TYR A 17 4.44 4.86 -8.73
N GLN A 18 5.58 4.20 -8.50
CA GLN A 18 6.86 4.63 -9.07
C GLN A 18 7.67 3.42 -9.51
N ALA A 19 8.05 3.42 -10.79
CA ALA A 19 8.96 2.40 -11.32
C ALA A 19 10.36 2.63 -10.76
N GLN A 20 11.00 1.53 -10.33
CA GLN A 20 12.36 1.60 -9.83
C GLN A 20 13.35 1.17 -10.91
N PRO A 21 14.41 1.95 -11.17
CA PRO A 21 15.43 1.58 -12.16
C PRO A 21 16.06 0.23 -11.83
N GLY A 22 16.12 -0.66 -12.82
CA GLY A 22 16.71 -1.98 -12.65
C GLY A 22 15.77 -3.04 -12.08
N PHE A 23 14.54 -2.68 -11.70
CA PHE A 23 13.53 -3.63 -11.21
C PHE A 23 12.32 -3.63 -12.13
N GLN A 24 11.69 -4.80 -12.29
CA GLN A 24 10.47 -4.93 -13.07
C GLN A 24 9.22 -4.53 -12.28
N ASN A 25 9.35 -4.34 -10.98
CA ASN A 25 8.25 -4.06 -10.08
C ASN A 25 8.12 -2.56 -9.84
N GLU A 26 6.89 -2.10 -9.67
CA GLU A 26 6.61 -0.72 -9.29
C GLU A 26 6.30 -0.66 -7.79
N SER A 27 6.87 0.33 -7.11
CA SER A 27 6.60 0.55 -5.69
C SER A 27 5.38 1.44 -5.50
N LEU A 28 4.58 1.13 -4.50
CA LEU A 28 3.36 1.86 -4.15
C LEU A 28 3.57 2.68 -2.90
N PHE A 29 3.10 3.94 -2.93
CA PHE A 29 3.24 4.87 -1.81
C PHE A 29 1.90 5.53 -1.51
N TYR A 30 1.62 5.69 -0.22
CA TYR A 30 0.55 6.55 0.26
C TYR A 30 1.20 7.74 0.96
N LYS A 31 1.03 8.94 0.38
CA LYS A 31 1.86 10.09 0.75
C LYS A 31 3.32 9.70 0.54
N ASP A 32 4.17 9.79 1.56
CA ASP A 32 5.59 9.41 1.46
C ASP A 32 5.88 8.03 2.06
N PHE A 33 4.82 7.27 2.41
CA PHE A 33 4.97 5.96 3.04
C PHE A 33 4.87 4.84 2.02
N TYR A 34 5.85 3.94 2.03
CA TYR A 34 5.83 2.74 1.21
C TYR A 34 4.75 1.78 1.72
N VAL A 35 3.86 1.35 0.84
CA VAL A 35 2.75 0.48 1.23
C VAL A 35 2.76 -0.88 0.54
N GLY A 36 3.46 -1.05 -0.55
CA GLY A 36 3.53 -2.33 -1.24
C GLY A 36 4.17 -2.21 -2.61
N SER A 37 4.10 -3.30 -3.38
CA SER A 37 4.66 -3.32 -4.73
C SER A 37 3.73 -4.06 -5.68
N ILE A 38 3.77 -3.70 -6.96
CA ILE A 38 3.05 -4.40 -8.03
C ILE A 38 4.00 -5.46 -8.58
N ASP A 39 3.60 -6.72 -8.49
CA ASP A 39 4.37 -7.84 -8.99
C ASP A 39 3.70 -8.43 -10.24
N LYS A 40 4.51 -8.88 -11.18
CA LYS A 40 4.02 -9.58 -12.38
C LYS A 40 4.34 -11.07 -12.25
N LEU A 41 3.30 -11.88 -12.22
CA LEU A 41 3.40 -13.33 -12.18
C LEU A 41 2.85 -13.91 -13.49
N GLY A 42 3.76 -14.21 -14.42
CA GLY A 42 3.36 -14.66 -15.76
C GLY A 42 2.62 -13.55 -16.49
N ARG A 43 1.36 -13.79 -16.84
CA ARG A 43 0.50 -12.79 -17.51
C ARG A 43 -0.39 -12.02 -16.56
N LYS A 44 -0.34 -12.35 -15.27
CA LYS A 44 -1.18 -11.72 -14.25
C LYS A 44 -0.37 -10.76 -13.39
N TYR A 45 -1.04 -9.74 -12.92
CA TYR A 45 -0.47 -8.79 -11.98
C TYR A 45 -1.09 -9.00 -10.60
N SER A 46 -0.28 -8.79 -9.58
CA SER A 46 -0.70 -8.88 -8.18
C SER A 46 -0.03 -7.77 -7.39
N ILE A 47 -0.46 -7.59 -6.15
CA ILE A 47 0.20 -6.66 -5.22
C ILE A 47 0.76 -7.47 -4.07
N TYR A 48 2.01 -7.19 -3.72
CA TYR A 48 2.65 -7.72 -2.52
C TYR A 48 2.68 -6.64 -1.44
N MET A 49 2.20 -7.00 -0.24
CA MET A 49 2.26 -6.14 0.94
C MET A 49 2.70 -6.95 2.14
N SER A 50 3.65 -6.40 2.92
CA SER A 50 4.03 -6.99 4.20
C SER A 50 3.07 -6.51 5.29
N HIS A 51 2.95 -7.28 6.39
CA HIS A 51 2.17 -6.92 7.57
C HIS A 51 0.68 -6.68 7.28
N VAL A 52 0.09 -7.54 6.45
CA VAL A 52 -1.33 -7.53 6.15
C VAL A 52 -2.02 -8.61 7.00
N PRO A 53 -3.19 -8.33 7.61
CA PRO A 53 -3.92 -9.35 8.36
C PRO A 53 -4.24 -10.58 7.50
N LYS A 54 -4.20 -11.77 8.11
CA LYS A 54 -4.45 -13.03 7.40
C LYS A 54 -5.84 -13.07 6.77
N GLU A 55 -6.81 -12.42 7.38
CA GLU A 55 -8.19 -12.34 6.87
C GLU A 55 -8.25 -11.63 5.52
N ILE A 56 -7.29 -10.73 5.25
CA ILE A 56 -7.23 -10.00 3.99
C ILE A 56 -6.41 -10.78 2.98
N GLY A 57 -5.22 -11.27 3.37
CA GLY A 57 -4.37 -12.00 2.45
C GLY A 57 -3.22 -12.69 3.15
N GLU A 58 -3.19 -14.01 3.10
CA GLU A 58 -2.11 -14.81 3.66
C GLU A 58 -0.86 -14.69 2.79
N GLY A 59 0.29 -14.49 3.43
CA GLY A 59 1.57 -14.38 2.74
C GLY A 59 1.84 -13.05 2.07
N GLY A 60 0.90 -12.11 2.14
CA GLY A 60 1.09 -10.76 1.60
C GLY A 60 0.86 -10.62 0.10
N LEU A 61 0.57 -11.72 -0.61
CA LEU A 61 0.32 -11.67 -2.05
C LEU A 61 -1.19 -11.55 -2.32
N LEU A 62 -1.58 -10.48 -3.00
CA LEU A 62 -2.98 -10.11 -3.22
C LEU A 62 -3.29 -10.20 -4.71
N GLU A 63 -4.17 -11.11 -5.08
CA GLU A 63 -4.47 -11.42 -6.48
C GLU A 63 -5.87 -10.99 -6.93
N THR A 64 -6.76 -10.64 -6.01
CA THR A 64 -8.12 -10.23 -6.33
C THR A 64 -8.35 -8.76 -6.00
N LYS A 65 -9.27 -8.14 -6.73
CA LYS A 65 -9.63 -6.74 -6.55
C LYS A 65 -10.08 -6.45 -5.11
N ASP A 66 -10.93 -7.31 -4.55
CA ASP A 66 -11.46 -7.11 -3.21
C ASP A 66 -10.36 -7.16 -2.14
N LYS A 67 -9.44 -8.11 -2.27
CA LYS A 67 -8.30 -8.23 -1.35
C LYS A 67 -7.36 -7.04 -1.46
N ILE A 68 -7.10 -6.58 -2.68
CA ILE A 68 -6.24 -5.42 -2.92
C ILE A 68 -6.84 -4.16 -2.28
N ILE A 69 -8.13 -3.92 -2.50
CA ILE A 69 -8.82 -2.76 -1.92
C ILE A 69 -8.80 -2.82 -0.39
N ALA A 70 -9.11 -3.98 0.18
CA ALA A 70 -9.10 -4.16 1.63
C ALA A 70 -7.71 -3.93 2.22
N ALA A 71 -6.67 -4.45 1.59
CA ALA A 71 -5.29 -4.31 2.05
C ALA A 71 -4.79 -2.86 1.93
N LEU A 72 -5.09 -2.18 0.83
CA LEU A 72 -4.71 -0.77 0.66
C LEU A 72 -5.42 0.11 1.67
N ASN A 73 -6.71 -0.11 1.92
CA ASN A 73 -7.45 0.62 2.95
C ASN A 73 -6.88 0.38 4.34
N PHE A 74 -6.46 -0.86 4.64
CA PHE A 74 -5.79 -1.18 5.90
C PHE A 74 -4.49 -0.39 6.05
N LYS A 75 -3.68 -0.32 5.00
CA LYS A 75 -2.41 0.44 5.02
C LYS A 75 -2.64 1.94 5.15
N ILE A 76 -3.62 2.48 4.44
CA ILE A 76 -3.98 3.89 4.52
C ILE A 76 -4.39 4.26 5.95
N LYS A 77 -5.21 3.42 6.57
CA LYS A 77 -5.63 3.61 7.95
C LYS A 77 -4.44 3.59 8.90
N SER A 78 -3.51 2.65 8.71
CA SER A 78 -2.30 2.54 9.52
C SER A 78 -1.42 3.78 9.41
N VAL A 79 -1.26 4.32 8.20
CA VAL A 79 -0.49 5.55 7.97
C VAL A 79 -1.15 6.74 8.68
N LYS A 80 -2.47 6.88 8.58
CA LYS A 80 -3.21 7.96 9.23
C LYS A 80 -3.08 7.88 10.75
N GLU A 81 -3.16 6.69 11.32
CA GLU A 81 -2.97 6.49 12.76
C GLU A 81 -1.55 6.86 13.20
N TYR A 82 -0.56 6.48 12.43
CA TYR A 82 0.84 6.83 12.68
C TYR A 82 1.04 8.35 12.66
N GLU A 83 0.48 9.05 11.68
CA GLU A 83 0.58 10.51 11.59
C GLU A 83 -0.08 11.19 12.80
N THR A 84 -1.21 10.69 13.25
CA THR A 84 -1.90 11.22 14.42
C THR A 84 -1.05 11.08 15.68
N LEU A 85 -0.47 9.88 15.89
CA LEU A 85 0.42 9.64 17.03
C LEU A 85 1.65 10.54 16.99
N ARG A 86 2.23 10.72 15.80
CA ARG A 86 3.39 11.59 15.64
C ARG A 86 3.08 13.03 16.01
N ARG A 87 1.92 13.54 15.60
CA ARG A 87 1.48 14.89 15.96
C ARG A 87 1.29 15.04 17.46
N GLN A 88 0.71 14.05 18.13
CA GLN A 88 0.52 14.06 19.58
C GLN A 88 1.86 14.12 20.32
N VAL A 89 2.85 13.31 19.87
CA VAL A 89 4.18 13.31 20.47
C VAL A 89 4.87 14.65 20.28
N GLU A 90 4.78 15.25 19.09
CA GLU A 90 5.34 16.57 18.82
C GLU A 90 4.70 17.66 19.69
N MET A 91 3.38 17.61 19.87
CA MET A 91 2.66 18.55 20.73
C MET A 91 3.05 18.40 22.19
N GLU A 92 3.21 17.17 22.68
CA GLU A 92 3.67 16.92 24.05
C GLU A 92 5.09 17.44 24.27
N SER A 93 5.96 17.31 23.28
CA SER A 93 7.34 17.80 23.34
C SER A 93 7.41 19.32 23.43
N ASP A 94 6.47 20.01 22.80
CA ASP A 94 6.43 21.49 22.82
C ASP A 94 6.05 22.07 24.19
N PHE A 95 5.48 21.25 25.08
CA PHE A 95 5.09 21.69 26.43
C PHE A 95 6.15 21.40 27.51
N ASP A 96 7.18 20.68 27.15
CA ASP A 96 8.31 20.42 28.04
C ASP A 96 9.40 21.46 27.82
#